data_ae316c53621a63e79d7a8448b14f94fe
#
_entry.id   ae316c53621a63e79d7a8448b14f94fe
#
_cell.length_a   1.000
_cell.length_b   1.000
_cell.length_c   1.000
_cell.angle_alpha   90.00
_cell.angle_beta   90.00
_cell.angle_gamma   90.00
#
_symmetry.space_group_name_H-M   'P 1'
#
loop_
_entity.id
_entity.type
_entity.pdbx_description
1 polymer ?
#
loop_
_entity_poly.entity_id
_entity_poly.type
_entity_poly.pdbx_seq_one_letter_code
_entity_poly.pdbx_strand_id
1 'polypeptide(L)'
;MSEVERRPFVRPRASIPYVPGVGEKIRSLLSDFDIPITFRPHQTLRSVLAKKRPSPALVLGSVYQLTCSDPLCDFTYVGETGRLLEERKKEHIRAVRELDVDRSEVAKHVHETDHRIAFDDMRCLDREGTWRQRITKEALWSRKTKSANKTKADIGHFYDSIL
;
A
#
# COMPACT_ATOMS: atom_id res chain seq x y z
N MET A 1 -48.39 -29.02 9.24
CA MET A 1 -47.57 -27.82 9.25
C MET A 1 -46.56 -28.00 10.37
N SER A 2 -45.31 -28.37 10.03
CA SER A 2 -44.28 -28.62 11.01
C SER A 2 -43.69 -27.27 11.46
N GLU A 3 -43.79 -26.98 12.74
CA GLU A 3 -43.22 -25.84 13.42
C GLU A 3 -41.69 -25.95 13.31
N VAL A 4 -41.06 -25.06 12.54
CA VAL A 4 -39.59 -24.97 12.45
C VAL A 4 -39.09 -24.36 13.75
N GLU A 5 -38.61 -25.20 14.64
CA GLU A 5 -37.98 -24.82 15.91
C GLU A 5 -36.78 -23.92 15.64
N ARG A 6 -36.96 -22.60 15.82
CA ARG A 6 -35.88 -21.62 15.68
C ARG A 6 -34.90 -21.81 16.83
N ARG A 7 -33.73 -22.35 16.57
CA ARG A 7 -32.65 -22.43 17.55
C ARG A 7 -32.36 -21.05 18.11
N PRO A 8 -32.24 -20.89 19.45
CA PRO A 8 -31.93 -19.59 20.05
C PRO A 8 -30.62 -19.04 19.50
N PHE A 9 -30.60 -17.74 19.15
CA PHE A 9 -29.42 -17.06 18.66
C PHE A 9 -28.39 -16.92 19.79
N VAL A 10 -27.38 -17.76 19.82
CA VAL A 10 -26.27 -17.67 20.74
C VAL A 10 -25.26 -16.65 20.19
N ARG A 11 -25.01 -15.57 20.94
CA ARG A 11 -23.99 -14.58 20.55
C ARG A 11 -22.62 -15.24 20.55
N PRO A 12 -21.86 -15.18 19.46
CA PRO A 12 -20.54 -15.77 19.44
C PRO A 12 -19.62 -15.04 20.43
N ARG A 13 -18.83 -15.79 21.20
CA ARG A 13 -17.88 -15.25 22.16
C ARG A 13 -16.62 -14.69 21.51
N ALA A 14 -16.27 -15.18 20.32
CA ALA A 14 -15.10 -14.72 19.56
C ALA A 14 -15.44 -14.54 18.08
N SER A 15 -14.82 -13.55 17.46
CA SER A 15 -14.92 -13.31 16.01
C SER A 15 -13.51 -13.16 15.44
N ILE A 16 -13.12 -14.08 14.56
CA ILE A 16 -11.78 -14.17 13.99
C ILE A 16 -11.81 -14.02 12.47
N PRO A 17 -10.71 -13.55 11.84
CA PRO A 17 -10.61 -13.55 10.38
C PRO A 17 -10.72 -14.97 9.80
N TYR A 18 -11.46 -15.10 8.71
CA TYR A 18 -11.52 -16.39 8.01
C TYR A 18 -10.27 -16.62 7.17
N VAL A 19 -9.60 -17.73 7.39
CA VAL A 19 -8.49 -18.23 6.58
C VAL A 19 -8.84 -19.63 6.10
N PRO A 20 -8.93 -19.86 4.77
CA PRO A 20 -9.28 -21.18 4.22
C PRO A 20 -8.34 -22.29 4.75
N GLY A 21 -8.92 -23.43 5.12
CA GLY A 21 -8.19 -24.59 5.66
C GLY A 21 -7.76 -24.47 7.12
N VAL A 22 -7.63 -23.26 7.65
CA VAL A 22 -7.30 -23.00 9.06
C VAL A 22 -8.56 -22.71 9.88
N GLY A 23 -9.48 -21.94 9.32
CA GLY A 23 -10.71 -21.56 10.01
C GLY A 23 -11.55 -22.78 10.41
N GLU A 24 -11.68 -23.75 9.54
CA GLU A 24 -12.44 -24.98 9.80
C GLU A 24 -11.81 -25.80 10.93
N LYS A 25 -10.47 -25.90 10.96
CA LYS A 25 -9.75 -26.60 12.02
C LYS A 25 -9.93 -25.92 13.39
N ILE A 26 -9.82 -24.59 13.40
CA ILE A 26 -10.07 -23.79 14.63
C ILE A 26 -11.50 -23.98 15.13
N ARG A 27 -12.49 -23.95 14.23
CA ARG A 27 -13.89 -24.18 14.58
C ARG A 27 -14.07 -25.56 15.23
N SER A 28 -13.51 -26.60 14.60
CA SER A 28 -13.59 -27.97 15.12
C SER A 28 -12.99 -28.06 16.54
N LEU A 29 -11.77 -27.54 16.71
CA LEU A 29 -11.11 -27.55 18.02
C LEU A 29 -11.90 -26.80 19.11
N LEU A 30 -12.46 -25.64 18.78
CA LEU A 30 -13.19 -24.82 19.75
C LEU A 30 -14.61 -25.35 20.02
N SER A 31 -15.18 -26.15 19.11
CA SER A 31 -16.45 -26.84 19.36
C SER A 31 -16.37 -27.88 20.48
N ASP A 32 -15.22 -28.54 20.64
CA ASP A 32 -14.98 -29.50 21.72
C ASP A 32 -14.99 -28.83 23.12
N PHE A 33 -14.80 -27.52 23.16
CA PHE A 33 -14.82 -26.72 24.39
C PHE A 33 -16.10 -25.87 24.52
N ASP A 34 -17.10 -26.08 23.66
CA ASP A 34 -18.36 -25.32 23.63
C ASP A 34 -18.15 -23.81 23.49
N ILE A 35 -17.11 -23.40 22.74
CA ILE A 35 -16.78 -22.00 22.46
C ILE A 35 -17.31 -21.63 21.05
N PRO A 36 -18.46 -20.91 20.97
CA PRO A 36 -18.98 -20.50 19.67
C PRO A 36 -18.11 -19.39 19.07
N ILE A 37 -17.72 -19.59 17.81
CA ILE A 37 -16.97 -18.60 17.03
C ILE A 37 -17.71 -18.20 15.76
N THR A 38 -17.47 -16.96 15.34
CA THR A 38 -17.85 -16.48 14.00
C THR A 38 -16.62 -16.08 13.22
N PHE A 39 -16.72 -16.24 11.90
CA PHE A 39 -15.67 -15.76 11.00
C PHE A 39 -16.05 -14.42 10.40
N ARG A 40 -15.09 -13.50 10.36
CA ARG A 40 -15.18 -12.28 9.57
C ARG A 40 -14.53 -12.50 8.22
N PRO A 41 -15.18 -12.16 7.11
CA PRO A 41 -14.54 -12.19 5.81
C PRO A 41 -13.41 -11.15 5.80
N HIS A 42 -12.30 -11.46 5.14
CA HIS A 42 -11.18 -10.53 4.94
C HIS A 42 -11.62 -9.25 4.21
N GLN A 43 -12.58 -9.39 3.30
CA GLN A 43 -13.20 -8.26 2.59
C GLN A 43 -14.71 -8.45 2.56
N THR A 44 -15.46 -7.39 2.87
CA THR A 44 -16.91 -7.38 2.70
C THR A 44 -17.25 -6.76 1.34
N LEU A 45 -18.39 -7.16 0.76
CA LEU A 45 -18.91 -6.51 -0.46
C LEU A 45 -19.02 -5.00 -0.27
N ARG A 46 -19.43 -4.54 0.91
CA ARG A 46 -19.48 -3.12 1.25
C ARG A 46 -18.11 -2.45 1.18
N SER A 47 -17.04 -3.11 1.64
CA SER A 47 -15.68 -2.56 1.57
C SER A 47 -15.15 -2.49 0.14
N VAL A 48 -15.61 -3.39 -0.73
CA VAL A 48 -15.24 -3.42 -2.15
C VAL A 48 -16.06 -2.40 -2.94
N LEU A 49 -17.37 -2.34 -2.70
CA LEU A 49 -18.30 -1.49 -3.45
C LEU A 49 -18.29 -0.02 -2.98
N ALA A 50 -18.03 0.22 -1.68
CA ALA A 50 -18.02 1.57 -1.10
C ALA A 50 -16.73 2.36 -1.38
N LYS A 51 -15.75 1.78 -2.04
CA LYS A 51 -14.54 2.51 -2.47
C LYS A 51 -14.86 3.44 -3.64
N LYS A 52 -15.59 4.54 -3.38
CA LYS A 52 -15.41 5.76 -4.17
C LYS A 52 -13.93 6.11 -4.04
N ARG A 53 -13.15 5.87 -5.09
CA ARG A 53 -11.75 6.34 -5.12
C ARG A 53 -11.81 7.86 -5.03
N PRO A 54 -11.31 8.49 -3.96
CA PRO A 54 -11.18 9.94 -3.96
C PRO A 54 -10.30 10.34 -5.14
N SER A 55 -10.53 11.53 -5.69
CA SER A 55 -9.68 12.04 -6.78
C SER A 55 -8.21 12.00 -6.35
N PRO A 56 -7.26 11.71 -7.23
CA PRO A 56 -5.84 11.62 -6.89
C PRO A 56 -5.30 12.84 -6.12
N ALA A 57 -5.85 14.01 -6.40
CA ALA A 57 -5.45 15.29 -5.80
C ALA A 57 -5.74 15.44 -4.29
N LEU A 58 -6.68 14.66 -3.73
CA LEU A 58 -7.14 14.80 -2.32
C LEU A 58 -6.66 13.67 -1.40
N VAL A 59 -5.69 12.85 -1.85
CA VAL A 59 -5.27 11.69 -1.08
C VAL A 59 -4.12 12.02 -0.15
N LEU A 60 -4.40 12.01 1.14
CA LEU A 60 -3.40 12.01 2.19
C LEU A 60 -2.83 10.59 2.35
N GLY A 61 -1.49 10.50 2.47
CA GLY A 61 -0.80 9.23 2.69
C GLY A 61 -0.72 8.36 1.44
N SER A 62 0.30 8.56 0.61
CA SER A 62 0.50 7.85 -0.65
C SER A 62 1.91 7.34 -0.79
N VAL A 63 2.04 6.19 -1.47
CA VAL A 63 3.26 5.75 -2.13
C VAL A 63 3.11 6.08 -3.61
N TYR A 64 4.10 6.70 -4.20
CA TYR A 64 4.02 7.23 -5.56
C TYR A 64 5.28 6.90 -6.37
N GLN A 65 5.13 6.99 -7.68
CA GLN A 65 6.20 6.76 -8.66
C GLN A 65 6.39 7.99 -9.55
N LEU A 66 7.65 8.32 -9.80
CA LEU A 66 8.11 9.23 -10.84
C LEU A 66 9.01 8.46 -11.79
N THR A 67 8.95 8.81 -13.07
CA THR A 67 9.79 8.23 -14.12
C THR A 67 10.46 9.33 -14.94
N CYS A 68 11.54 8.98 -15.62
CA CYS A 68 12.14 9.84 -16.62
C CYS A 68 11.20 10.00 -17.82
N SER A 69 11.25 11.16 -18.48
CA SER A 69 10.50 11.41 -19.72
C SER A 69 11.19 10.82 -20.96
N ASP A 70 12.48 10.48 -20.84
CA ASP A 70 13.23 9.85 -21.94
C ASP A 70 12.84 8.37 -22.02
N PRO A 71 12.35 7.89 -23.18
CA PRO A 71 11.89 6.50 -23.35
C PRO A 71 13.03 5.47 -23.29
N LEU A 72 14.28 5.88 -23.46
CA LEU A 72 15.46 5.02 -23.35
C LEU A 72 16.05 4.99 -21.95
N CYS A 73 15.52 5.80 -21.04
CA CYS A 73 15.97 5.88 -19.65
C CYS A 73 15.06 5.07 -18.74
N ASP A 74 15.61 4.11 -18.04
CA ASP A 74 14.90 3.25 -17.08
C ASP A 74 14.81 3.85 -15.67
N PHE A 75 15.20 5.14 -15.49
CA PHE A 75 15.12 5.79 -14.20
C PHE A 75 13.70 5.80 -13.65
N THR A 76 13.57 5.22 -12.47
CA THR A 76 12.34 5.17 -11.69
C THR A 76 12.63 5.59 -10.26
N TYR A 77 11.79 6.45 -9.72
CA TYR A 77 11.82 6.87 -8.32
C TYR A 77 10.50 6.54 -7.66
N VAL A 78 10.55 5.79 -6.56
CA VAL A 78 9.39 5.53 -5.69
C VAL A 78 9.60 6.29 -4.39
N GLY A 79 8.58 6.99 -3.92
CA GLY A 79 8.63 7.72 -2.66
C GLY A 79 7.31 7.63 -1.89
N GLU A 80 7.34 8.05 -0.64
CA GLU A 80 6.15 8.15 0.20
C GLU A 80 5.86 9.59 0.61
N THR A 81 4.61 9.88 0.89
CA THR A 81 4.22 11.16 1.50
C THR A 81 3.01 10.97 2.39
N GLY A 82 3.03 11.64 3.57
CA GLY A 82 1.85 11.78 4.43
C GLY A 82 0.93 12.92 4.02
N ARG A 83 1.39 13.79 3.12
CA ARG A 83 0.70 14.98 2.64
C ARG A 83 0.00 14.72 1.31
N LEU A 84 -0.60 15.76 0.74
CA LEU A 84 -1.16 15.70 -0.61
C LEU A 84 -0.07 15.42 -1.64
N LEU A 85 -0.40 14.57 -2.61
CA LEU A 85 0.54 14.19 -3.67
C LEU A 85 1.01 15.39 -4.49
N GLU A 86 0.11 16.36 -4.72
CA GLU A 86 0.41 17.63 -5.40
C GLU A 86 1.43 18.51 -4.64
N GLU A 87 1.40 18.51 -3.32
CA GLU A 87 2.42 19.21 -2.52
C GLU A 87 3.77 18.55 -2.69
N ARG A 88 3.81 17.22 -2.65
CA ARG A 88 5.03 16.46 -2.84
C ARG A 88 5.60 16.63 -4.25
N LYS A 89 4.75 16.68 -5.28
CA LYS A 89 5.13 17.00 -6.66
C LYS A 89 5.86 18.36 -6.73
N LYS A 90 5.29 19.39 -6.12
CA LYS A 90 5.87 20.73 -6.08
C LYS A 90 7.24 20.76 -5.38
N GLU A 91 7.42 19.94 -4.33
CA GLU A 91 8.72 19.82 -3.65
C GLU A 91 9.78 19.20 -4.57
N HIS A 92 9.45 18.15 -5.32
CA HIS A 92 10.37 17.56 -6.29
C HIS A 92 10.73 18.54 -7.42
N ILE A 93 9.74 19.27 -7.96
CA ILE A 93 9.98 20.29 -8.97
C ILE A 93 10.92 21.38 -8.42
N ARG A 94 10.71 21.80 -7.16
CA ARG A 94 11.60 22.77 -6.51
C ARG A 94 13.02 22.23 -6.36
N ALA A 95 13.17 20.99 -5.87
CA ALA A 95 14.47 20.38 -5.68
C ALA A 95 15.27 20.29 -7.00
N VAL A 96 14.60 19.95 -8.10
CA VAL A 96 15.22 19.94 -9.44
C VAL A 96 15.64 21.35 -9.86
N ARG A 97 14.77 22.36 -9.65
CA ARG A 97 15.07 23.75 -10.02
C ARG A 97 16.22 24.34 -9.20
N GLU A 98 16.31 23.96 -7.92
CA GLU A 98 17.33 24.46 -6.98
C GLU A 98 18.62 23.61 -7.02
N LEU A 99 18.66 22.57 -7.87
CA LEU A 99 19.80 21.63 -8.00
C LEU A 99 20.19 20.99 -6.66
N ASP A 100 19.19 20.61 -5.84
CA ASP A 100 19.41 19.96 -4.54
C ASP A 100 19.79 18.47 -4.74
N VAL A 101 20.96 18.24 -5.32
CA VAL A 101 21.46 16.91 -5.71
C VAL A 101 21.84 16.05 -4.49
N ASP A 102 22.14 16.67 -3.36
CA ASP A 102 22.56 15.96 -2.14
C ASP A 102 21.37 15.31 -1.43
N ARG A 103 20.18 15.90 -1.55
CA ARG A 103 18.98 15.46 -0.85
C ARG A 103 17.93 14.81 -1.73
N SER A 104 18.06 14.92 -3.05
CA SER A 104 17.06 14.48 -4.01
C SER A 104 17.67 13.65 -5.14
N GLU A 105 17.41 12.34 -5.10
CA GLU A 105 17.81 11.44 -6.21
C GLU A 105 17.18 11.85 -7.54
N VAL A 106 15.99 12.47 -7.50
CA VAL A 106 15.32 13.01 -8.69
C VAL A 106 16.10 14.21 -9.27
N ALA A 107 16.54 15.15 -8.40
CA ALA A 107 17.35 16.27 -8.83
C ALA A 107 18.73 15.83 -9.31
N LYS A 108 19.32 14.84 -8.64
CA LYS A 108 20.60 14.24 -9.02
C LYS A 108 20.53 13.62 -10.41
N HIS A 109 19.50 12.83 -10.71
CA HIS A 109 19.30 12.25 -12.03
C HIS A 109 19.24 13.34 -13.12
N VAL A 110 18.42 14.38 -12.92
CA VAL A 110 18.32 15.49 -13.87
C VAL A 110 19.65 16.18 -14.10
N HIS A 111 20.41 16.41 -13.02
CA HIS A 111 21.72 17.07 -13.10
C HIS A 111 22.77 16.21 -13.84
N GLU A 112 22.80 14.89 -13.59
CA GLU A 112 23.80 13.99 -14.18
C GLU A 112 23.52 13.64 -15.64
N THR A 113 22.23 13.60 -16.03
CA THR A 113 21.82 13.11 -17.35
C THR A 113 21.26 14.19 -18.28
N ASP A 114 20.92 15.36 -17.76
CA ASP A 114 20.16 16.43 -18.42
C ASP A 114 18.77 15.97 -18.93
N HIS A 115 18.29 14.83 -18.41
CA HIS A 115 16.96 14.33 -18.73
C HIS A 115 15.87 15.07 -17.94
N ARG A 116 14.64 15.03 -18.46
CA ARG A 116 13.48 15.60 -17.76
C ARG A 116 12.71 14.51 -17.01
N ILE A 117 12.07 14.88 -15.91
CA ILE A 117 11.16 14.01 -15.17
C ILE A 117 9.73 14.21 -15.64
N ALA A 118 9.00 13.11 -15.82
CA ALA A 118 7.59 13.10 -16.19
C ALA A 118 6.69 13.44 -14.98
N PHE A 119 6.75 14.69 -14.48
CA PHE A 119 5.98 15.10 -13.31
C PHE A 119 4.47 15.01 -13.50
N ASP A 120 3.99 15.16 -14.72
CA ASP A 120 2.55 15.07 -15.02
C ASP A 120 2.03 13.64 -15.01
N ASP A 121 2.93 12.68 -15.22
CA ASP A 121 2.67 11.24 -15.13
C ASP A 121 2.95 10.66 -13.73
N MET A 122 3.10 11.52 -12.71
CA MET A 122 3.28 11.06 -11.33
C MET A 122 2.11 10.17 -10.90
N ARG A 123 2.40 8.91 -10.57
CA ARG A 123 1.39 7.89 -10.27
C ARG A 123 1.33 7.57 -8.78
N CYS A 124 0.11 7.51 -8.24
CA CYS A 124 -0.11 6.92 -6.92
C CYS A 124 -0.14 5.39 -7.08
N LEU A 125 0.85 4.71 -6.52
CA LEU A 125 0.96 3.25 -6.53
C LEU A 125 0.09 2.62 -5.45
N ASP A 126 0.10 3.21 -4.25
CA ASP A 126 -0.65 2.71 -3.11
C ASP A 126 -1.04 3.85 -2.16
N ARG A 127 -2.01 3.58 -1.29
CA ARG A 127 -2.53 4.52 -0.31
C ARG A 127 -2.44 3.93 1.07
N GLU A 128 -1.91 4.72 2.01
CA GLU A 128 -1.77 4.29 3.37
C GLU A 128 -1.65 5.48 4.33
N GLY A 129 -2.59 5.59 5.25
CA GLY A 129 -2.60 6.66 6.25
C GLY A 129 -1.53 6.49 7.32
N THR A 130 -1.21 5.26 7.66
CA THR A 130 -0.24 4.95 8.71
C THR A 130 1.19 5.04 8.19
N TRP A 131 2.01 5.88 8.81
CA TRP A 131 3.39 6.10 8.37
C TRP A 131 4.22 4.81 8.27
N ARG A 132 4.17 3.94 9.28
CA ARG A 132 4.93 2.67 9.28
C ARG A 132 4.56 1.75 8.12
N GLN A 133 3.27 1.59 7.85
CA GLN A 133 2.79 0.78 6.73
C GLN A 133 3.17 1.41 5.40
N ARG A 134 3.16 2.73 5.32
CA ARG A 134 3.52 3.47 4.11
C ARG A 134 4.98 3.30 3.73
N ILE A 135 5.92 3.40 4.70
CA ILE A 135 7.35 3.15 4.43
C ILE A 135 7.63 1.70 4.06
N THR A 136 6.89 0.73 4.62
CA THR A 136 7.00 -0.68 4.22
C THR A 136 6.53 -0.87 2.77
N LYS A 137 5.41 -0.27 2.40
CA LYS A 137 4.90 -0.29 1.01
C LYS A 137 5.86 0.40 0.04
N GLU A 138 6.44 1.54 0.42
CA GLU A 138 7.48 2.23 -0.35
C GLU A 138 8.66 1.30 -0.62
N ALA A 139 9.16 0.61 0.41
CA ALA A 139 10.28 -0.29 0.28
C ALA A 139 9.98 -1.49 -0.65
N LEU A 140 8.77 -2.07 -0.53
CA LEU A 140 8.31 -3.15 -1.42
C LEU A 140 8.22 -2.68 -2.88
N TRP A 141 7.59 -1.53 -3.11
CA TRP A 141 7.49 -0.95 -4.45
C TRP A 141 8.85 -0.54 -5.02
N SER A 142 9.75 0.01 -4.19
CA SER A 142 11.10 0.39 -4.61
C SER A 142 11.90 -0.82 -5.10
N ARG A 143 11.81 -1.96 -4.41
CA ARG A 143 12.45 -3.21 -4.86
C ARG A 143 11.84 -3.72 -6.17
N LYS A 144 10.52 -3.79 -6.22
CA LYS A 144 9.80 -4.27 -7.41
C LYS A 144 10.11 -3.47 -8.66
N THR A 145 10.27 -2.16 -8.53
CA THR A 145 10.52 -1.25 -9.66
C THR A 145 11.99 -0.90 -9.85
N LYS A 146 12.89 -1.46 -9.06
CA LYS A 146 14.34 -1.10 -9.04
C LYS A 146 14.54 0.41 -8.89
N SER A 147 13.79 1.02 -7.98
CA SER A 147 13.81 2.47 -7.76
C SER A 147 15.18 2.98 -7.33
N ALA A 148 15.54 4.17 -7.80
CA ALA A 148 16.74 4.90 -7.38
C ALA A 148 16.67 5.39 -5.92
N ASN A 149 15.48 5.37 -5.29
CA ASN A 149 15.32 5.83 -3.91
C ASN A 149 15.99 4.89 -2.91
N LYS A 150 16.73 5.46 -1.97
CA LYS A 150 17.24 4.76 -0.79
C LYS A 150 16.10 4.61 0.22
N THR A 151 15.51 3.42 0.31
CA THR A 151 14.38 3.19 1.22
C THR A 151 14.80 3.29 2.67
N LYS A 152 13.90 3.79 3.53
CA LYS A 152 14.12 3.90 4.98
C LYS A 152 13.78 2.60 5.73
N ALA A 153 13.01 1.71 5.12
CA ALA A 153 12.63 0.45 5.74
C ALA A 153 13.60 -0.67 5.33
N ASP A 154 14.19 -1.32 6.31
CA ASP A 154 14.83 -2.61 6.10
C ASP A 154 13.73 -3.69 6.10
N ILE A 155 13.38 -4.16 4.92
CA ILE A 155 12.38 -5.23 4.75
C ILE A 155 13.01 -6.63 4.66
N GLY A 156 14.35 -6.73 4.84
CA GLY A 156 15.08 -8.00 4.82
C GLY A 156 14.95 -8.77 3.52
N HIS A 157 15.71 -9.85 3.37
CA HIS A 157 15.69 -10.74 2.19
C HIS A 157 14.43 -11.61 2.07
N PHE A 158 13.59 -11.67 3.12
CA PHE A 158 12.40 -12.52 3.12
C PHE A 158 11.41 -12.17 1.99
N TYR A 159 11.34 -10.92 1.61
CA TYR A 159 10.42 -10.46 0.56
C TYR A 159 10.94 -10.62 -0.87
N ASP A 160 12.23 -10.93 -1.06
CA ASP A 160 12.82 -11.09 -2.40
C ASP A 160 12.25 -12.30 -3.15
N SER A 161 11.71 -13.29 -2.41
CA SER A 161 11.08 -14.48 -2.98
C SER A 161 9.59 -14.29 -3.33
N ILE A 162 8.98 -13.15 -2.96
CA ILE A 162 7.54 -12.89 -3.12
C ILE A 162 7.27 -11.86 -4.23
N LEU A 163 8.27 -11.08 -4.63
CA LEU A 163 8.20 -10.04 -5.65
C LEU A 163 8.67 -10.55 -7.02
#